data_4906623b8fcc576463230a73aee0b699
#
_entry.id   4906623b8fcc576463230a73aee0b699
#
_cell.length_a   1.000
_cell.length_b   1.000
_cell.length_c   1.000
_cell.angle_alpha   90.00
_cell.angle_beta   90.00
_cell.angle_gamma   90.00
#
_symmetry.space_group_name_H-M   'P 1'
#
loop_
_entity.id
_entity.type
_entity.pdbx_description
1 polymer ?
#
loop_
_entity_poly.entity_id
_entity_poly.type
_entity_poly.pdbx_seq_one_letter_code
_entity_poly.pdbx_strand_id
1 'polypeptide(L)'
;MNNPELLVVLTIGAVLMCIPISVQMKWYQIKTWKSVIISVMLVLTGLVGSEFWYFVENGIFGGRSFYGVVFIVPFVFFPVAKVLRIPYGLTLDFCAPAGCLTLAMVKIQCLRDGCCDGIALYLDENYNYVKFPSQILEMIIFCVIGFVLMKISSNRKNQKKVFPYFMVLYGATRFVLNFFRDGITPYVMGLSAGSFWSLLAFVIGFIILMVQKYCVGKD
;
A
#
# COMPACT_ATOMS: atom_id res chain seq x y z
N MET A 1 -26.20 0.33 9.30
CA MET A 1 -25.07 -0.52 9.72
C MET A 1 -24.23 0.26 10.73
N ASN A 2 -24.58 0.17 12.00
CA ASN A 2 -23.73 0.69 13.10
C ASN A 2 -22.88 -0.47 13.56
N ASN A 3 -21.75 -0.69 12.90
CA ASN A 3 -20.81 -1.70 13.33
C ASN A 3 -19.73 -0.99 14.16
N PRO A 4 -19.80 -1.00 15.51
CA PRO A 4 -18.83 -0.32 16.37
C PRO A 4 -17.40 -0.82 16.13
N GLU A 5 -17.26 -2.08 15.72
CA GLU A 5 -15.96 -2.66 15.34
C GLU A 5 -15.32 -1.95 14.12
N LEU A 6 -16.13 -1.57 13.13
CA LEU A 6 -15.61 -0.83 11.97
C LEU A 6 -15.06 0.53 12.39
N LEU A 7 -15.76 1.25 13.26
CA LEU A 7 -15.32 2.56 13.76
C LEU A 7 -13.99 2.44 14.54
N VAL A 8 -13.85 1.39 15.35
CA VAL A 8 -12.62 1.12 16.10
C VAL A 8 -11.46 0.83 15.14
N VAL A 9 -11.66 -0.02 14.15
CA VAL A 9 -10.62 -0.33 13.14
C VAL A 9 -10.20 0.91 12.37
N LEU A 10 -11.16 1.77 11.99
CA LEU A 10 -10.89 3.02 11.28
C LEU A 10 -10.08 4.02 12.12
N THR A 11 -10.46 4.17 13.40
CA THR A 11 -9.75 5.08 14.30
C THR A 11 -8.33 4.59 14.57
N ILE A 12 -8.14 3.31 14.85
CA ILE A 12 -6.81 2.72 15.03
C ILE A 12 -5.97 2.89 13.76
N GLY A 13 -6.53 2.59 12.60
CA GLY A 13 -5.84 2.77 11.31
C GLY A 13 -5.42 4.21 11.07
N ALA A 14 -6.30 5.19 11.34
CA ALA A 14 -5.98 6.60 11.18
C ALA A 14 -4.87 7.07 12.15
N VAL A 15 -4.89 6.61 13.40
CA VAL A 15 -3.85 6.92 14.39
C VAL A 15 -2.50 6.32 13.96
N LEU A 16 -2.49 5.08 13.53
CA LEU A 16 -1.26 4.41 13.06
C LEU A 16 -0.66 5.10 11.83
N MET A 17 -1.49 5.53 10.89
CA MET A 17 -1.02 6.29 9.72
C MET A 17 -0.56 7.70 10.08
N CYS A 18 -1.18 8.34 11.09
CA CYS A 18 -0.85 9.69 11.52
C CYS A 18 0.58 9.80 12.06
N ILE A 19 1.08 8.77 12.73
CA ILE A 19 2.44 8.77 13.32
C ILE A 19 3.52 8.97 12.24
N PRO A 20 3.68 8.08 11.24
CA PRO A 20 4.71 8.23 10.21
C PRO A 20 4.54 9.50 9.38
N ILE A 21 3.31 9.92 9.10
CA ILE A 21 3.03 11.16 8.38
C ILE A 21 3.47 12.38 9.19
N SER A 22 3.15 12.42 10.49
CA SER A 22 3.55 13.51 11.38
C SER A 22 5.07 13.61 11.53
N VAL A 23 5.76 12.48 11.62
CA VAL A 23 7.24 12.45 11.67
C VAL A 23 7.83 13.03 10.40
N GLN A 24 7.33 12.62 9.24
CA GLN A 24 7.79 13.15 7.95
C GLN A 24 7.51 14.66 7.84
N MET A 25 6.33 15.12 8.24
CA MET A 25 5.99 16.55 8.19
C MET A 25 6.91 17.40 9.06
N LYS A 26 7.36 16.89 10.23
CA LYS A 26 8.37 17.57 11.05
C LYS A 26 9.69 17.76 10.30
N TRP A 27 10.16 16.77 9.56
CA TRP A 27 11.39 16.89 8.75
C TRP A 27 11.30 17.98 7.69
N TYR A 28 10.09 18.20 7.16
CA TYR A 28 9.82 19.22 6.13
C TYR A 28 9.30 20.54 6.70
N GLN A 29 9.27 20.71 8.03
CA GLN A 29 8.77 21.90 8.72
C GLN A 29 7.32 22.26 8.36
N ILE A 30 6.50 21.25 8.07
CA ILE A 30 5.08 21.40 7.78
C ILE A 30 4.30 21.23 9.10
N LYS A 31 3.22 22.02 9.26
CA LYS A 31 2.36 21.95 10.44
C LYS A 31 1.76 20.54 10.60
N THR A 32 2.07 19.88 11.73
CA THR A 32 1.72 18.48 11.96
C THR A 32 0.23 18.19 12.05
N TRP A 33 -0.62 19.18 12.36
CA TRP A 33 -2.08 18.98 12.36
C TRP A 33 -2.63 18.53 11.00
N LYS A 34 -1.93 18.88 9.90
CA LYS A 34 -2.31 18.44 8.55
C LYS A 34 -2.17 16.93 8.37
N SER A 35 -1.34 16.27 9.20
CA SER A 35 -1.19 14.81 9.15
C SER A 35 -2.50 14.10 9.50
N VAL A 36 -3.30 14.66 10.39
CA VAL A 36 -4.61 14.10 10.76
C VAL A 36 -5.54 14.07 9.54
N ILE A 37 -5.60 15.17 8.78
CA ILE A 37 -6.43 15.24 7.57
C ILE A 37 -5.93 14.23 6.53
N ILE A 38 -4.62 14.18 6.27
CA ILE A 38 -4.05 13.22 5.32
C ILE A 38 -4.33 11.77 5.78
N SER A 39 -4.18 11.46 7.07
CA SER A 39 -4.44 10.12 7.60
C SER A 39 -5.90 9.71 7.45
N VAL A 40 -6.84 10.59 7.81
CA VAL A 40 -8.28 10.32 7.66
C VAL A 40 -8.63 10.12 6.19
N MET A 41 -8.16 11.01 5.31
CA MET A 41 -8.39 10.88 3.86
C MET A 41 -7.77 9.61 3.29
N LEU A 42 -6.59 9.19 3.78
CA LEU A 42 -5.94 7.97 3.32
C LEU A 42 -6.72 6.72 3.75
N VAL A 43 -7.25 6.70 4.98
CA VAL A 43 -8.12 5.62 5.47
C VAL A 43 -9.40 5.54 4.65
N LEU A 44 -10.09 6.67 4.43
CA LEU A 44 -11.32 6.70 3.63
C LEU A 44 -11.06 6.25 2.18
N THR A 45 -9.98 6.77 1.57
CA THR A 45 -9.57 6.34 0.22
C THR A 45 -9.20 4.86 0.20
N GLY A 46 -8.56 4.37 1.26
CA GLY A 46 -8.20 2.96 1.40
C GLY A 46 -9.42 2.05 1.44
N LEU A 47 -10.45 2.42 2.17
CA LEU A 47 -11.68 1.63 2.27
C LEU A 47 -12.46 1.62 0.95
N VAL A 48 -12.84 2.81 0.49
CA VAL A 48 -13.67 2.95 -0.72
C VAL A 48 -12.89 2.49 -1.95
N GLY A 49 -11.64 2.89 -2.07
CA GLY A 49 -10.80 2.55 -3.21
C GLY A 49 -10.49 1.06 -3.29
N SER A 50 -10.26 0.39 -2.15
CA SER A 50 -9.97 -1.06 -2.14
C SER A 50 -11.19 -1.91 -2.52
N GLU A 51 -12.38 -1.51 -2.11
CA GLU A 51 -13.63 -2.18 -2.48
C GLU A 51 -14.00 -1.91 -3.95
N PHE A 52 -13.87 -0.66 -4.39
CA PHE A 52 -14.07 -0.30 -5.80
C PHE A 52 -13.12 -1.06 -6.73
N TRP A 53 -11.83 -1.17 -6.36
CA TRP A 53 -10.86 -1.89 -7.19
C TRP A 53 -11.14 -3.40 -7.22
N TYR A 54 -11.56 -3.98 -6.09
CA TYR A 54 -12.00 -5.36 -6.05
C TYR A 54 -13.18 -5.62 -6.98
N PHE A 55 -14.15 -4.68 -7.03
CA PHE A 55 -15.25 -4.74 -8.01
C PHE A 55 -14.73 -4.68 -9.45
N VAL A 56 -13.74 -3.83 -9.76
CA VAL A 56 -13.12 -3.78 -11.09
C VAL A 56 -12.44 -5.11 -11.47
N GLU A 57 -11.82 -5.78 -10.49
CA GLU A 57 -11.14 -7.07 -10.71
C GLU A 57 -12.10 -8.24 -10.89
N ASN A 58 -13.19 -8.27 -10.13
CA ASN A 58 -14.03 -9.47 -9.97
C ASN A 58 -15.48 -9.29 -10.42
N GLY A 59 -15.93 -8.07 -10.71
CA GLY A 59 -17.32 -7.75 -11.08
C GLY A 59 -18.32 -7.82 -9.91
N ILE A 60 -17.88 -8.10 -8.68
CA ILE A 60 -18.74 -8.22 -7.48
C ILE A 60 -18.16 -7.36 -6.35
N PHE A 61 -19.05 -6.86 -5.47
CA PHE A 61 -18.68 -6.21 -4.21
C PHE A 61 -18.48 -7.23 -3.09
N GLY A 62 -17.79 -6.83 -2.01
CA GLY A 62 -17.62 -7.62 -0.79
C GLY A 62 -16.22 -8.10 -0.51
N GLY A 63 -15.26 -7.81 -1.39
CA GLY A 63 -13.83 -8.03 -1.16
C GLY A 63 -13.03 -6.72 -1.15
N ARG A 64 -11.73 -6.82 -0.94
CA ARG A 64 -10.83 -5.67 -0.91
C ARG A 64 -9.53 -5.96 -1.67
N SER A 65 -9.15 -5.00 -2.54
CA SER A 65 -7.89 -5.03 -3.28
C SER A 65 -7.04 -3.81 -2.93
N PHE A 66 -5.82 -4.02 -2.46
CA PHE A 66 -4.91 -2.93 -2.09
C PHE A 66 -4.48 -2.07 -3.30
N TYR A 67 -4.62 -2.58 -4.51
CA TYR A 67 -4.33 -1.81 -5.73
C TYR A 67 -5.23 -0.59 -5.87
N GLY A 68 -6.45 -0.62 -5.30
CA GLY A 68 -7.30 0.55 -5.19
C GLY A 68 -6.64 1.69 -4.43
N VAL A 69 -5.91 1.38 -3.36
CA VAL A 69 -5.12 2.41 -2.65
C VAL A 69 -3.99 2.93 -3.52
N VAL A 70 -3.22 2.04 -4.16
CA VAL A 70 -2.06 2.41 -4.99
C VAL A 70 -2.45 3.32 -6.14
N PHE A 71 -3.54 3.01 -6.85
CA PHE A 71 -3.93 3.72 -8.07
C PHE A 71 -4.92 4.87 -7.82
N ILE A 72 -5.76 4.83 -6.79
CA ILE A 72 -6.74 5.88 -6.51
C ILE A 72 -6.18 7.02 -5.66
N VAL A 73 -5.26 6.73 -4.73
CA VAL A 73 -4.61 7.75 -3.88
C VAL A 73 -4.05 8.93 -4.68
N PRO A 74 -3.32 8.74 -5.80
CA PRO A 74 -2.84 9.89 -6.58
C PRO A 74 -3.95 10.84 -7.03
N PHE A 75 -5.09 10.33 -7.45
CA PHE A 75 -6.21 11.16 -7.92
C PHE A 75 -6.91 11.88 -6.78
N VAL A 76 -7.22 11.20 -5.69
CA VAL A 76 -7.90 11.78 -4.51
C VAL A 76 -7.00 12.80 -3.82
N PHE A 77 -5.70 12.56 -3.76
CA PHE A 77 -4.77 13.45 -3.07
C PHE A 77 -4.35 14.69 -3.88
N PHE A 78 -4.70 14.76 -5.16
CA PHE A 78 -4.49 15.98 -5.94
C PHE A 78 -5.28 17.19 -5.37
N PRO A 79 -6.61 17.14 -5.17
CA PRO A 79 -7.33 18.23 -4.53
C PRO A 79 -6.96 18.43 -3.06
N VAL A 80 -6.68 17.34 -2.31
CA VAL A 80 -6.26 17.43 -0.90
C VAL A 80 -4.97 18.22 -0.75
N ALA A 81 -3.98 17.98 -1.60
CA ALA A 81 -2.72 18.70 -1.62
C ALA A 81 -2.92 20.21 -1.85
N LYS A 82 -3.82 20.57 -2.80
CA LYS A 82 -4.18 21.97 -3.06
C LYS A 82 -4.82 22.66 -1.85
N VAL A 83 -5.79 22.00 -1.22
CA VAL A 83 -6.49 22.53 -0.02
C VAL A 83 -5.50 22.71 1.13
N LEU A 84 -4.62 21.75 1.36
CA LEU A 84 -3.62 21.81 2.43
C LEU A 84 -2.43 22.71 2.10
N ARG A 85 -2.32 23.20 0.86
CA ARG A 85 -1.19 23.99 0.38
C ARG A 85 0.15 23.26 0.64
N ILE A 86 0.20 22.00 0.23
CA ILE A 86 1.40 21.15 0.27
C ILE A 86 1.70 20.74 -1.18
N PRO A 87 2.97 20.71 -1.61
CA PRO A 87 3.31 20.21 -2.94
C PRO A 87 2.76 18.79 -3.15
N TYR A 88 2.06 18.57 -4.26
CA TYR A 88 1.36 17.31 -4.54
C TYR A 88 2.26 16.07 -4.41
N GLY A 89 3.43 16.07 -5.05
CA GLY A 89 4.36 14.94 -4.96
C GLY A 89 4.84 14.67 -3.53
N LEU A 90 5.01 15.72 -2.72
CA LEU A 90 5.38 15.56 -1.30
C LEU A 90 4.22 14.98 -0.47
N THR A 91 2.97 15.32 -0.81
CA THR A 91 1.79 14.74 -0.15
C THR A 91 1.71 13.23 -0.41
N LEU A 92 1.97 12.79 -1.64
CA LEU A 92 2.05 11.37 -1.98
C LEU A 92 3.21 10.67 -1.26
N ASP A 93 4.35 11.34 -1.14
CA ASP A 93 5.51 10.79 -0.41
C ASP A 93 5.19 10.53 1.06
N PHE A 94 4.36 11.35 1.69
CA PHE A 94 3.90 11.10 3.07
C PHE A 94 2.97 9.89 3.17
N CYS A 95 2.15 9.64 2.15
CA CYS A 95 1.23 8.50 2.13
C CYS A 95 1.95 7.16 1.96
N ALA A 96 3.06 7.12 1.24
CA ALA A 96 3.72 5.88 0.84
C ALA A 96 4.23 5.02 2.01
N PRO A 97 5.06 5.52 2.96
CA PRO A 97 5.49 4.72 4.10
C PRO A 97 4.33 4.37 5.04
N ALA A 98 3.40 5.32 5.25
CA ALA A 98 2.22 5.09 6.08
C ALA A 98 1.35 3.96 5.52
N GLY A 99 1.11 3.94 4.22
CA GLY A 99 0.38 2.88 3.53
C GLY A 99 1.06 1.52 3.66
N CYS A 100 2.40 1.45 3.50
CA CYS A 100 3.17 0.22 3.69
C CYS A 100 3.07 -0.35 5.11
N LEU A 101 3.28 0.49 6.11
CA LEU A 101 3.21 0.06 7.51
C LEU A 101 1.80 -0.39 7.89
N THR A 102 0.78 0.30 7.39
CA THR A 102 -0.61 -0.10 7.61
C THR A 102 -0.92 -1.42 6.91
N LEU A 103 -0.43 -1.63 5.68
CA LEU A 103 -0.59 -2.90 4.97
C LEU A 103 0.02 -4.06 5.76
N ALA A 104 1.19 -3.86 6.37
CA ALA A 104 1.80 -4.85 7.25
C ALA A 104 0.89 -5.19 8.44
N MET A 105 0.25 -4.19 9.06
CA MET A 105 -0.70 -4.41 10.17
C MET A 105 -1.97 -5.15 9.73
N VAL A 106 -2.48 -4.86 8.52
CA VAL A 106 -3.65 -5.58 7.97
C VAL A 106 -3.34 -7.07 7.80
N LYS A 107 -2.09 -7.47 7.56
CA LYS A 107 -1.71 -8.89 7.47
C LYS A 107 -1.84 -9.66 8.78
N ILE A 108 -1.81 -8.98 9.93
CA ILE A 108 -2.12 -9.59 11.23
C ILE A 108 -3.59 -10.04 11.25
N GLN A 109 -4.50 -9.20 10.71
CA GLN A 109 -5.91 -9.60 10.60
C GLN A 109 -6.09 -10.77 9.63
N CYS A 110 -5.42 -10.75 8.48
CA CYS A 110 -5.45 -11.87 7.54
C CYS A 110 -4.99 -13.18 8.18
N LEU A 111 -3.97 -13.13 9.05
CA LEU A 111 -3.49 -14.30 9.79
C LEU A 111 -4.55 -14.83 10.77
N ARG A 112 -5.28 -13.95 11.45
CA ARG A 112 -6.37 -14.34 12.37
C ARG A 112 -7.56 -14.91 11.64
N ASP A 113 -7.90 -14.36 10.47
CA ASP A 113 -9.05 -14.77 9.67
C ASP A 113 -8.76 -16.02 8.82
N GLY A 114 -7.51 -16.52 8.80
CA GLY A 114 -7.08 -17.64 7.96
C GLY A 114 -7.22 -17.39 6.47
N CYS A 115 -7.16 -16.11 6.04
CA CYS A 115 -7.24 -15.74 4.63
C CYS A 115 -5.85 -15.46 4.03
N CYS A 116 -5.75 -15.48 2.70
CA CYS A 116 -4.51 -15.21 1.99
C CYS A 116 -3.36 -16.18 2.29
N ASP A 117 -3.68 -17.44 2.53
CA ASP A 117 -2.71 -18.51 2.74
C ASP A 117 -1.78 -18.68 1.54
N GLY A 118 -0.59 -19.22 1.80
CA GLY A 118 0.33 -19.66 0.76
C GLY A 118 0.00 -21.05 0.24
N ILE A 119 0.79 -21.49 -0.73
CA ILE A 119 0.70 -22.83 -1.33
C ILE A 119 0.83 -23.92 -0.25
N ALA A 120 0.18 -25.07 -0.46
CA ALA A 120 0.35 -26.24 0.36
C ALA A 120 1.76 -26.79 0.21
N LEU A 121 2.47 -27.02 1.33
CA LEU A 121 3.83 -27.56 1.35
C LEU A 121 3.83 -29.07 1.52
N TYR A 122 3.13 -29.57 2.53
CA TYR A 122 3.04 -30.99 2.84
C TYR A 122 1.81 -31.29 3.68
N LEU A 123 1.47 -32.58 3.83
CA LEU A 123 0.46 -33.07 4.76
C LEU A 123 1.10 -33.39 6.11
N ASP A 124 0.48 -32.96 7.20
CA ASP A 124 0.87 -33.35 8.55
C ASP A 124 0.40 -34.77 8.88
N GLU A 125 0.74 -35.28 10.07
CA GLU A 125 0.34 -36.60 10.56
C GLU A 125 -1.18 -36.78 10.67
N ASN A 126 -1.95 -35.68 10.74
CA ASN A 126 -3.40 -35.64 10.81
C ASN A 126 -4.09 -35.41 9.46
N TYR A 127 -3.34 -35.54 8.36
CA TYR A 127 -3.79 -35.27 6.97
C TYR A 127 -4.24 -33.82 6.71
N ASN A 128 -3.76 -32.84 7.49
CA ASN A 128 -4.00 -31.43 7.22
C ASN A 128 -2.87 -30.85 6.35
N TYR A 129 -3.25 -30.01 5.39
CA TYR A 129 -2.25 -29.29 4.59
C TYR A 129 -1.56 -28.23 5.43
N VAL A 130 -0.23 -28.36 5.60
CA VAL A 130 0.61 -27.30 6.12
C VAL A 130 0.89 -26.32 4.99
N LYS A 131 0.44 -25.09 5.15
CA LYS A 131 0.54 -24.05 4.12
C LYS A 131 1.73 -23.13 4.40
N PHE A 132 2.29 -22.56 3.32
CA PHE A 132 3.33 -21.55 3.42
C PHE A 132 2.81 -20.30 4.15
N PRO A 133 3.49 -19.78 5.17
CA PRO A 133 3.01 -18.66 5.99
C PRO A 133 3.20 -17.30 5.26
N SER A 134 2.53 -17.15 4.11
CA SER A 134 2.67 -15.98 3.24
C SER A 134 2.29 -14.68 3.94
N GLN A 135 1.31 -14.69 4.87
CA GLN A 135 0.88 -13.52 5.62
C GLN A 135 2.01 -12.95 6.50
N ILE A 136 2.75 -13.84 7.19
CA ILE A 136 3.86 -13.45 8.06
C ILE A 136 5.00 -12.87 7.23
N LEU A 137 5.34 -13.52 6.12
CA LEU A 137 6.38 -13.05 5.22
C LEU A 137 6.01 -11.69 4.61
N GLU A 138 4.78 -11.52 4.13
CA GLU A 138 4.28 -10.26 3.62
C GLU A 138 4.33 -9.15 4.69
N MET A 139 3.94 -9.44 5.92
CA MET A 139 4.00 -8.50 7.04
C MET A 139 5.43 -7.99 7.28
N ILE A 140 6.39 -8.92 7.38
CA ILE A 140 7.80 -8.56 7.61
C ILE A 140 8.33 -7.69 6.47
N ILE A 141 8.10 -8.11 5.22
CA ILE A 141 8.61 -7.39 4.05
C ILE A 141 8.00 -5.99 3.96
N PHE A 142 6.68 -5.83 4.18
CA PHE A 142 6.07 -4.50 4.12
C PHE A 142 6.47 -3.60 5.28
N CYS A 143 6.75 -4.16 6.47
CA CYS A 143 7.40 -3.41 7.54
C CYS A 143 8.77 -2.88 7.10
N VAL A 144 9.61 -3.75 6.55
CA VAL A 144 10.95 -3.36 6.07
C VAL A 144 10.85 -2.29 4.98
N ILE A 145 9.98 -2.47 3.98
CA ILE A 145 9.77 -1.47 2.92
C ILE A 145 9.30 -0.14 3.54
N GLY A 146 8.35 -0.15 4.46
CA GLY A 146 7.86 1.05 5.14
C GLY A 146 8.99 1.82 5.85
N PHE A 147 9.85 1.13 6.60
CA PHE A 147 11.01 1.74 7.26
C PHE A 147 12.06 2.25 6.26
N VAL A 148 12.33 1.52 5.19
CA VAL A 148 13.23 1.96 4.11
C VAL A 148 12.70 3.24 3.46
N LEU A 149 11.40 3.30 3.16
CA LEU A 149 10.76 4.48 2.58
C LEU A 149 10.79 5.67 3.55
N MET A 150 10.60 5.45 4.86
CA MET A 150 10.78 6.48 5.89
C MET A 150 12.21 7.04 5.86
N LYS A 151 13.22 6.18 5.80
CA LYS A 151 14.63 6.58 5.70
C LYS A 151 14.92 7.35 4.41
N ILE A 152 14.37 6.93 3.28
CA ILE A 152 14.49 7.66 2.00
C ILE A 152 13.82 9.03 2.11
N SER A 153 12.63 9.11 2.72
CA SER A 153 11.87 10.34 2.92
C SER A 153 12.56 11.35 3.82
N SER A 154 13.43 10.93 4.73
CA SER A 154 14.17 11.84 5.62
C SER A 154 15.17 12.72 4.86
N ASN A 155 15.61 12.28 3.69
CA ASN A 155 16.52 13.06 2.84
C ASN A 155 15.73 13.93 1.85
N ARG A 156 15.82 15.26 2.02
CA ARG A 156 15.12 16.25 1.17
C ARG A 156 15.46 16.14 -0.32
N LYS A 157 16.60 15.55 -0.69
CA LYS A 157 16.97 15.29 -2.10
C LYS A 157 16.06 14.27 -2.78
N ASN A 158 15.35 13.46 -1.99
CA ASN A 158 14.43 12.45 -2.48
C ASN A 158 12.96 12.91 -2.52
N GLN A 159 12.70 14.19 -2.34
CA GLN A 159 11.34 14.76 -2.46
C GLN A 159 10.71 14.36 -3.80
N LYS A 160 9.43 14.03 -3.75
CA LYS A 160 8.60 13.60 -4.91
C LYS A 160 9.02 12.24 -5.51
N LYS A 161 9.98 11.52 -4.89
CA LYS A 161 10.48 10.22 -5.36
C LYS A 161 10.04 9.05 -4.47
N VAL A 162 9.60 9.32 -3.24
CA VAL A 162 9.28 8.25 -2.27
C VAL A 162 8.07 7.43 -2.72
N PHE A 163 7.03 8.09 -3.24
CA PHE A 163 5.86 7.39 -3.78
C PHE A 163 6.19 6.53 -5.01
N PRO A 164 6.92 7.00 -6.03
CA PRO A 164 7.42 6.13 -7.09
C PRO A 164 8.31 4.98 -6.60
N TYR A 165 9.20 5.19 -5.62
CA TYR A 165 9.95 4.10 -5.00
C TYR A 165 9.02 3.07 -4.33
N PHE A 166 7.98 3.54 -3.64
CA PHE A 166 6.95 2.65 -3.09
C PHE A 166 6.32 1.78 -4.19
N MET A 167 5.89 2.38 -5.30
CA MET A 167 5.27 1.63 -6.41
C MET A 167 6.20 0.56 -6.97
N VAL A 168 7.50 0.87 -7.13
CA VAL A 168 8.51 -0.09 -7.60
C VAL A 168 8.73 -1.21 -6.59
N LEU A 169 8.99 -0.88 -5.32
CA LEU A 169 9.27 -1.87 -4.28
C LEU A 169 8.06 -2.75 -3.98
N TYR A 170 6.89 -2.13 -3.83
CA TYR A 170 5.63 -2.85 -3.62
C TYR A 170 5.29 -3.74 -4.80
N GLY A 171 5.35 -3.20 -6.03
CA GLY A 171 5.03 -3.93 -7.25
C GLY A 171 5.94 -5.14 -7.46
N ALA A 172 7.27 -4.95 -7.33
CA ALA A 172 8.23 -6.05 -7.46
C ALA A 172 8.01 -7.13 -6.40
N THR A 173 7.91 -6.72 -5.14
CA THR A 173 7.73 -7.64 -4.02
C THR A 173 6.41 -8.42 -4.14
N ARG A 174 5.33 -7.71 -4.44
CA ARG A 174 4.00 -8.32 -4.56
C ARG A 174 3.90 -9.26 -5.75
N PHE A 175 4.56 -8.93 -6.87
CA PHE A 175 4.66 -9.81 -8.02
C PHE A 175 5.32 -11.15 -7.65
N VAL A 176 6.45 -11.10 -6.95
CA VAL A 176 7.17 -12.32 -6.51
C VAL A 176 6.35 -13.11 -5.49
N LEU A 177 5.81 -12.44 -4.46
CA LEU A 177 5.05 -13.11 -3.40
C LEU A 177 3.76 -13.77 -3.91
N ASN A 178 3.23 -13.28 -5.03
CA ASN A 178 2.02 -13.85 -5.61
C ASN A 178 2.22 -15.29 -6.12
N PHE A 179 3.45 -15.67 -6.48
CA PHE A 179 3.77 -17.07 -6.87
C PHE A 179 3.71 -18.05 -5.69
N PHE A 180 3.79 -17.56 -4.45
CA PHE A 180 3.71 -18.38 -3.23
C PHE A 180 2.32 -18.38 -2.60
N ARG A 181 1.31 -17.85 -3.29
CA ARG A 181 -0.08 -17.82 -2.80
C ARG A 181 -0.92 -18.92 -3.41
N ASP A 182 -1.85 -19.42 -2.61
CA ASP A 182 -2.85 -20.40 -3.05
C ASP A 182 -4.04 -19.72 -3.77
N GLY A 183 -4.77 -20.50 -4.59
CA GLY A 183 -6.02 -20.06 -5.21
C GLY A 183 -5.88 -19.01 -6.30
N ILE A 184 -4.76 -18.99 -7.02
CA ILE A 184 -4.52 -18.03 -8.12
C ILE A 184 -5.37 -18.41 -9.35
N THR A 185 -6.31 -17.54 -9.71
CA THR A 185 -7.08 -17.64 -10.94
C THR A 185 -6.45 -16.77 -12.06
N PRO A 186 -6.37 -17.26 -13.30
CA PRO A 186 -5.92 -16.45 -14.44
C PRO A 186 -6.86 -15.25 -14.64
N TYR A 187 -6.29 -14.06 -14.83
CA TYR A 187 -7.03 -12.81 -15.03
C TYR A 187 -6.75 -12.22 -16.44
N VAL A 188 -5.51 -11.85 -16.71
CA VAL A 188 -5.10 -11.30 -18.02
C VAL A 188 -3.78 -11.93 -18.43
N MET A 189 -3.67 -12.37 -19.68
CA MET A 189 -2.45 -12.97 -20.28
C MET A 189 -1.87 -14.14 -19.45
N GLY A 190 -2.71 -14.91 -18.74
CA GLY A 190 -2.28 -16.01 -17.87
C GLY A 190 -1.74 -15.57 -16.51
N LEU A 191 -1.65 -14.27 -16.24
CA LEU A 191 -1.30 -13.72 -14.93
C LEU A 191 -2.55 -13.61 -14.05
N SER A 192 -2.37 -13.76 -12.74
CA SER A 192 -3.44 -13.40 -11.79
C SER A 192 -3.66 -11.89 -11.75
N ALA A 193 -4.83 -11.45 -11.26
CA ALA A 193 -5.10 -10.03 -11.05
C ALA A 193 -4.01 -9.38 -10.19
N GLY A 194 -3.60 -10.05 -9.10
CA GLY A 194 -2.51 -9.58 -8.24
C GLY A 194 -1.18 -9.43 -8.96
N SER A 195 -0.79 -10.37 -9.83
CA SER A 195 0.46 -10.28 -10.61
C SER A 195 0.39 -9.18 -11.67
N PHE A 196 -0.73 -9.07 -12.37
CA PHE A 196 -0.93 -8.05 -13.40
C PHE A 196 -0.82 -6.64 -12.83
N TRP A 197 -1.57 -6.32 -11.78
CA TRP A 197 -1.54 -5.00 -11.15
C TRP A 197 -0.22 -4.68 -10.45
N SER A 198 0.48 -5.70 -9.90
CA SER A 198 1.84 -5.55 -9.37
C SER A 198 2.82 -5.11 -10.44
N LEU A 199 2.80 -5.80 -11.58
CA LEU A 199 3.66 -5.46 -12.70
C LEU A 199 3.38 -4.05 -13.22
N LEU A 200 2.10 -3.69 -13.34
CA LEU A 200 1.69 -2.35 -13.77
C LEU A 200 2.19 -1.27 -12.79
N ALA A 201 2.04 -1.48 -11.48
CA ALA A 201 2.54 -0.57 -10.47
C ALA A 201 4.07 -0.42 -10.56
N PHE A 202 4.80 -1.53 -10.72
CA PHE A 202 6.24 -1.53 -10.92
C PHE A 202 6.66 -0.69 -12.13
N VAL A 203 6.05 -0.95 -13.30
CA VAL A 203 6.38 -0.25 -14.55
C VAL A 203 6.08 1.25 -14.45
N ILE A 204 4.91 1.63 -13.93
CA ILE A 204 4.54 3.05 -13.77
C ILE A 204 5.52 3.74 -12.81
N GLY A 205 5.80 3.13 -11.65
CA GLY A 205 6.76 3.70 -10.68
C GLY A 205 8.15 3.88 -11.29
N PHE A 206 8.61 2.88 -12.05
CA PHE A 206 9.90 2.93 -12.74
C PHE A 206 9.96 4.04 -13.80
N ILE A 207 8.92 4.18 -14.63
CA ILE A 207 8.82 5.24 -15.64
C ILE A 207 8.86 6.62 -14.97
N ILE A 208 8.11 6.82 -13.88
CA ILE A 208 8.11 8.10 -13.16
C ILE A 208 9.52 8.44 -12.63
N LEU A 209 10.24 7.46 -12.06
CA LEU A 209 11.61 7.67 -11.59
C LEU A 209 12.57 8.01 -12.72
N MET A 210 12.45 7.35 -13.87
CA MET A 210 13.27 7.65 -15.04
C MET A 210 13.01 9.06 -15.57
N VAL A 211 11.74 9.44 -15.74
CA VAL A 211 11.37 10.80 -16.18
C VAL A 211 11.91 11.84 -15.21
N GLN A 212 11.78 11.64 -13.90
CA GLN A 212 12.30 12.56 -12.90
C GLN A 212 13.85 12.69 -12.97
N LYS A 213 14.56 11.59 -13.24
CA LYS A 213 16.02 11.61 -13.41
C LYS A 213 16.44 12.42 -14.64
N TYR A 214 15.75 12.24 -15.77
CA TYR A 214 16.05 12.96 -17.00
C TYR A 214 15.67 14.44 -16.95
N CYS A 215 14.60 14.81 -16.25
CA CYS A 215 14.20 16.20 -16.10
C CYS A 215 15.15 17.00 -15.19
N VAL A 216 15.65 16.39 -14.10
CA VAL A 216 16.57 17.04 -13.15
C VAL A 216 18.02 17.14 -13.69
N GLY A 217 18.39 16.31 -14.64
CA GLY A 217 19.74 16.36 -15.26
C GLY A 217 19.90 17.39 -16.38
N LYS A 218 18.89 18.23 -16.61
CA LYS A 218 18.94 19.30 -17.65
C LYS A 218 19.03 20.72 -17.05
N ASP A 219 19.00 20.86 -15.74
CA ASP A 219 19.23 22.10 -14.98
C ASP A 219 20.63 22.05 -14.34
#